data_d1d8919d5ceeb7c1fb06ef124d408716
#
_entry.id   d1d8919d5ceeb7c1fb06ef124d408716
#
_cell.length_a   1.000
_cell.length_b   1.000
_cell.length_c   1.000
_cell.angle_alpha   90.00
_cell.angle_beta   90.00
_cell.angle_gamma   90.00
#
_symmetry.space_group_name_H-M   'P 1'
#
loop_
_entity.id
_entity.type
_entity.pdbx_description
1 polymer ?
#
loop_
_entity_poly.entity_id
_entity_poly.type
_entity_poly.pdbx_seq_one_letter_code
_entity_poly.pdbx_strand_id
1 'polypeptide(L)'
;MSSASVTQRPITAVVAAVPGGLVIAVLGAIAALAPALTDGVWWFLAAAVGAALLTVAILALRARVTGVARPALAVAGVGMALFALAHVYTLVDVDTAILLFSVFLVVTAVALIVAGIALARTWRGTGRFLPLLCGVWPLATIPAGAALGDLPHFGAIAVWGLCWVAFGVLTRSR
;
A
#
# COMPACT_ATOMS: atom_id res chain seq x y z
N MET A 1 40.48 -14.85 9.98
CA MET A 1 39.62 -13.99 9.17
C MET A 1 38.26 -14.66 9.14
N SER A 2 37.32 -14.22 9.98
CA SER A 2 36.00 -14.81 10.13
C SER A 2 35.10 -14.21 9.04
N SER A 3 34.68 -15.01 8.05
CA SER A 3 33.68 -14.64 7.06
C SER A 3 32.34 -14.55 7.78
N ALA A 4 31.91 -13.31 8.11
CA ALA A 4 30.56 -13.05 8.55
C ALA A 4 29.61 -13.49 7.43
N SER A 5 28.91 -14.60 7.65
CA SER A 5 27.82 -15.03 6.80
C SER A 5 26.78 -13.92 6.78
N VAL A 6 26.71 -13.21 5.66
CA VAL A 6 25.59 -12.30 5.35
C VAL A 6 24.35 -13.19 5.30
N THR A 7 23.63 -13.24 6.40
CA THR A 7 22.30 -13.88 6.46
C THR A 7 21.44 -13.21 5.40
N GLN A 8 21.25 -13.89 4.27
CA GLN A 8 20.23 -13.55 3.30
C GLN A 8 18.88 -13.63 4.01
N ARG A 9 18.43 -12.50 4.56
CA ARG A 9 17.08 -12.39 5.11
C ARG A 9 16.09 -12.58 3.98
N PRO A 10 15.06 -13.38 4.19
CA PRO A 10 14.25 -13.93 3.11
C PRO A 10 13.59 -12.83 2.28
N ILE A 11 13.70 -12.99 0.97
CA ILE A 11 12.97 -12.28 -0.10
C ILE A 11 11.44 -12.30 0.15
N THR A 12 10.99 -13.23 0.99
CA THR A 12 9.60 -13.56 1.28
C THR A 12 8.74 -12.41 1.79
N ALA A 13 9.28 -11.42 2.49
CA ALA A 13 8.41 -10.39 3.09
C ALA A 13 7.97 -9.31 2.07
N VAL A 14 8.79 -8.97 1.07
CA VAL A 14 8.35 -8.05 0.00
C VAL A 14 7.32 -8.73 -0.91
N VAL A 15 7.33 -10.06 -0.94
CA VAL A 15 6.33 -10.87 -1.65
C VAL A 15 4.91 -10.62 -1.12
N ALA A 16 4.74 -10.21 0.14
CA ALA A 16 3.44 -9.84 0.69
C ALA A 16 2.76 -8.67 -0.05
N ALA A 17 3.53 -7.85 -0.79
CA ALA A 17 2.96 -6.80 -1.64
C ALA A 17 2.11 -7.38 -2.79
N VAL A 18 2.42 -8.57 -3.28
CA VAL A 18 1.66 -9.20 -4.38
C VAL A 18 0.25 -9.59 -3.91
N PRO A 19 0.06 -10.46 -2.89
CA PRO A 19 -1.29 -10.79 -2.44
C PRO A 19 -2.02 -9.60 -1.84
N GLY A 20 -1.35 -8.70 -1.10
CA GLY A 20 -1.98 -7.49 -0.59
C GLY A 20 -2.49 -6.57 -1.70
N GLY A 21 -1.67 -6.34 -2.72
CA GLY A 21 -2.05 -5.56 -3.90
C GLY A 21 -3.18 -6.22 -4.70
N LEU A 22 -3.16 -7.55 -4.86
CA LEU A 22 -4.24 -8.28 -5.54
C LEU A 22 -5.57 -8.15 -4.79
N VAL A 23 -5.58 -8.27 -3.47
CA VAL A 23 -6.79 -8.07 -2.67
C VAL A 23 -7.35 -6.66 -2.91
N ILE A 24 -6.54 -5.61 -2.80
CA ILE A 24 -6.98 -4.24 -3.04
C ILE A 24 -7.46 -4.04 -4.48
N ALA A 25 -6.75 -4.60 -5.47
CA ALA A 25 -7.14 -4.49 -6.88
C ALA A 25 -8.50 -5.16 -7.16
N VAL A 26 -8.71 -6.37 -6.64
CA VAL A 26 -9.97 -7.12 -6.79
C VAL A 26 -11.12 -6.39 -6.09
N LEU A 27 -10.91 -5.92 -4.86
CA LEU A 27 -11.91 -5.14 -4.14
C LEU A 27 -12.29 -3.87 -4.91
N GLY A 28 -11.31 -3.10 -5.38
CA GLY A 28 -11.57 -1.91 -6.20
C GLY A 28 -12.35 -2.24 -7.47
N ALA A 29 -12.01 -3.33 -8.16
CA ALA A 29 -12.72 -3.77 -9.35
C ALA A 29 -14.18 -4.21 -9.04
N ILE A 30 -14.40 -4.95 -7.96
CA ILE A 30 -15.74 -5.35 -7.52
C ILE A 30 -16.58 -4.10 -7.21
N ALA A 31 -16.05 -3.15 -6.45
CA ALA A 31 -16.76 -1.92 -6.10
C ALA A 31 -17.11 -1.08 -7.33
N ALA A 32 -16.22 -1.05 -8.33
CA ALA A 32 -16.45 -0.34 -9.58
C ALA A 32 -17.52 -1.00 -10.47
N LEU A 33 -17.55 -2.33 -10.55
CA LEU A 33 -18.34 -3.09 -11.53
C LEU A 33 -19.59 -3.74 -10.93
N ALA A 34 -19.58 -4.03 -9.64
CA ALA A 34 -20.65 -4.74 -8.95
C ALA A 34 -20.82 -4.19 -7.51
N PRO A 35 -21.20 -2.91 -7.33
CA PRO A 35 -21.24 -2.25 -6.01
C PRO A 35 -22.16 -2.97 -5.01
N ALA A 36 -23.20 -3.66 -5.48
CA ALA A 36 -24.08 -4.45 -4.60
C ALA A 36 -23.36 -5.60 -3.88
N LEU A 37 -22.17 -6.00 -4.32
CA LEU A 37 -21.34 -7.00 -3.63
C LEU A 37 -20.46 -6.40 -2.53
N THR A 38 -20.44 -5.08 -2.38
CA THR A 38 -19.65 -4.41 -1.35
C THR A 38 -20.38 -4.32 -0.01
N ASP A 39 -21.64 -4.68 0.03
CA ASP A 39 -22.43 -4.69 1.25
C ASP A 39 -22.03 -5.87 2.14
N GLY A 40 -21.51 -5.56 3.32
CA GLY A 40 -21.25 -6.56 4.33
C GLY A 40 -19.86 -6.49 4.99
N VAL A 41 -19.79 -7.16 6.13
CA VAL A 41 -18.60 -7.22 6.99
C VAL A 41 -17.37 -7.77 6.25
N TRP A 42 -17.58 -8.74 5.35
CA TRP A 42 -16.50 -9.40 4.60
C TRP A 42 -15.66 -8.42 3.78
N TRP A 43 -16.29 -7.37 3.23
CA TRP A 43 -15.63 -6.35 2.43
C TRP A 43 -14.56 -5.62 3.23
N PHE A 44 -14.93 -5.13 4.40
CA PHE A 44 -14.02 -4.40 5.29
C PHE A 44 -12.91 -5.30 5.83
N LEU A 45 -13.24 -6.54 6.17
CA LEU A 45 -12.23 -7.51 6.62
C LEU A 45 -11.24 -7.87 5.52
N ALA A 46 -11.71 -8.07 4.29
CA ALA A 46 -10.82 -8.33 3.15
C ALA A 46 -9.89 -7.12 2.87
N ALA A 47 -10.42 -5.89 2.92
CA ALA A 47 -9.62 -4.68 2.79
C ALA A 47 -8.59 -4.54 3.91
N ALA A 48 -8.96 -4.83 5.16
CA ALA A 48 -8.04 -4.86 6.30
C ALA A 48 -6.91 -5.87 6.10
N VAL A 49 -7.21 -7.08 5.62
CA VAL A 49 -6.19 -8.11 5.30
C VAL A 49 -5.26 -7.62 4.19
N GLY A 50 -5.79 -7.04 3.12
CA GLY A 50 -4.99 -6.46 2.04
C GLY A 50 -4.02 -5.41 2.58
N ALA A 51 -4.50 -4.45 3.36
CA ALA A 51 -3.70 -3.38 3.95
C ALA A 51 -2.66 -3.93 4.96
N ALA A 52 -2.99 -4.96 5.74
CA ALA A 52 -2.04 -5.61 6.64
C ALA A 52 -0.89 -6.28 5.88
N LEU A 53 -1.17 -6.95 4.76
CA LEU A 53 -0.14 -7.52 3.90
C LEU A 53 0.76 -6.44 3.28
N LEU A 54 0.19 -5.30 2.88
CA LEU A 54 0.97 -4.15 2.41
C LEU A 54 1.83 -3.56 3.52
N THR A 55 1.35 -3.51 4.76
CA THR A 55 2.14 -3.12 5.93
C THR A 55 3.38 -4.00 6.07
N VAL A 56 3.22 -5.32 6.00
CA VAL A 56 4.34 -6.27 6.06
C VAL A 56 5.36 -5.99 4.95
N ALA A 57 4.88 -5.75 3.71
CA ALA A 57 5.74 -5.45 2.57
C ALA A 57 6.55 -4.15 2.78
N ILE A 58 5.91 -3.08 3.27
CA ILE A 58 6.55 -1.79 3.55
C ILE A 58 7.62 -1.93 4.63
N LEU A 59 7.31 -2.63 5.74
CA LEU A 59 8.25 -2.83 6.84
C LEU A 59 9.42 -3.74 6.42
N ALA A 60 9.18 -4.71 5.56
CA ALA A 60 10.23 -5.53 4.99
C ALA A 60 11.17 -4.72 4.08
N LEU A 61 10.60 -3.82 3.27
CA LEU A 61 11.40 -2.88 2.47
C LEU A 61 12.23 -1.96 3.36
N ARG A 62 11.64 -1.43 4.44
CA ARG A 62 12.35 -0.62 5.44
C ARG A 62 13.59 -1.31 5.98
N ALA A 63 13.54 -2.63 6.20
CA ALA A 63 14.68 -3.39 6.71
C ALA A 63 15.87 -3.47 5.74
N ARG A 64 15.66 -3.15 4.45
CA ARG A 64 16.66 -3.24 3.38
C ARG A 64 17.25 -1.90 2.97
N VAL A 65 16.72 -0.80 3.47
CA VAL A 65 17.11 0.55 3.08
C VAL A 65 17.73 1.31 4.23
N THR A 66 18.55 2.31 3.89
CA THR A 66 19.21 3.21 4.82
C THR A 66 18.86 4.67 4.52
N GLY A 67 19.39 5.59 5.30
CA GLY A 67 19.16 7.02 5.10
C GLY A 67 17.70 7.43 5.28
N VAL A 68 17.27 8.48 4.58
CA VAL A 68 15.94 9.10 4.70
C VAL A 68 14.80 8.13 4.33
N ALA A 69 15.04 7.18 3.43
CA ALA A 69 14.02 6.21 3.05
C ALA A 69 13.58 5.32 4.24
N ARG A 70 14.49 5.00 5.15
CA ARG A 70 14.20 4.10 6.28
C ARG A 70 13.17 4.66 7.27
N PRO A 71 13.30 5.88 7.83
CA PRO A 71 12.26 6.46 8.68
C PRO A 71 10.96 6.74 7.90
N ALA A 72 11.03 7.19 6.65
CA ALA A 72 9.86 7.42 5.83
C ALA A 72 9.03 6.12 5.63
N LEU A 73 9.69 4.99 5.35
CA LEU A 73 9.00 3.69 5.27
C LEU A 73 8.49 3.20 6.63
N ALA A 74 9.09 3.61 7.75
CA ALA A 74 8.51 3.33 9.06
C ALA A 74 7.18 4.05 9.24
N VAL A 75 7.13 5.34 8.90
CA VAL A 75 5.89 6.14 8.95
C VAL A 75 4.84 5.56 8.00
N ALA A 76 5.22 5.21 6.76
CA ALA A 76 4.32 4.58 5.80
C ALA A 76 3.76 3.24 6.31
N GLY A 77 4.59 2.42 6.95
CA GLY A 77 4.16 1.15 7.53
C GLY A 77 3.18 1.33 8.69
N VAL A 78 3.44 2.30 9.58
CA VAL A 78 2.50 2.62 10.66
C VAL A 78 1.19 3.17 10.09
N GLY A 79 1.25 4.09 9.12
CA GLY A 79 0.06 4.64 8.47
C GLY A 79 -0.78 3.55 7.80
N MET A 80 -0.14 2.60 7.10
CA MET A 80 -0.84 1.48 6.46
C MET A 80 -1.43 0.49 7.49
N ALA A 81 -0.77 0.25 8.61
CA ALA A 81 -1.31 -0.56 9.71
C ALA A 81 -2.54 0.10 10.33
N LEU A 82 -2.50 1.40 10.56
CA LEU A 82 -3.64 2.16 11.08
C LEU A 82 -4.78 2.23 10.05
N PHE A 83 -4.47 2.30 8.76
CA PHE A 83 -5.45 2.18 7.68
C PHE A 83 -6.14 0.81 7.69
N ALA A 84 -5.40 -0.29 7.92
CA ALA A 84 -5.98 -1.62 8.09
C ALA A 84 -6.92 -1.68 9.31
N LEU A 85 -6.52 -1.09 10.45
CA LEU A 85 -7.35 -1.02 11.65
C LEU A 85 -8.61 -0.17 11.44
N ALA A 86 -8.52 0.91 10.67
CA ALA A 86 -9.68 1.74 10.33
C ALA A 86 -10.74 0.93 9.56
N HIS A 87 -10.35 -0.03 8.70
CA HIS A 87 -11.28 -0.93 8.03
C HIS A 87 -12.02 -1.85 9.02
N VAL A 88 -11.36 -2.29 10.08
CA VAL A 88 -12.03 -3.05 11.15
C VAL A 88 -12.93 -2.12 11.97
N TYR A 89 -12.51 -0.87 12.18
CA TYR A 89 -13.27 0.10 12.96
C TYR A 89 -14.60 0.52 12.30
N THR A 90 -14.77 0.34 10.97
CA THR A 90 -16.06 0.53 10.30
C THR A 90 -17.19 -0.34 10.87
N LEU A 91 -16.84 -1.44 11.53
CA LEU A 91 -17.81 -2.31 12.20
C LEU A 91 -18.39 -1.67 13.49
N VAL A 92 -17.77 -0.60 13.98
CA VAL A 92 -18.15 0.12 15.19
C VAL A 92 -18.77 1.46 14.84
N ASP A 93 -18.08 2.25 14.02
CA ASP A 93 -18.48 3.61 13.62
C ASP A 93 -17.95 3.94 12.23
N VAL A 94 -18.86 4.00 11.26
CA VAL A 94 -18.53 4.22 9.84
C VAL A 94 -18.02 5.65 9.61
N ASP A 95 -18.64 6.65 10.24
CA ASP A 95 -18.30 8.06 9.99
C ASP A 95 -16.89 8.38 10.49
N THR A 96 -16.57 7.94 11.70
CA THR A 96 -15.20 8.07 12.24
C THR A 96 -14.20 7.27 11.40
N ALA A 97 -14.55 6.07 10.94
CA ALA A 97 -13.67 5.26 10.10
C ALA A 97 -13.31 5.96 8.77
N ILE A 98 -14.27 6.64 8.13
CA ILE A 98 -14.03 7.39 6.87
C ILE A 98 -12.98 8.49 7.08
N LEU A 99 -13.06 9.22 8.21
CA LEU A 99 -12.03 10.21 8.55
C LEU A 99 -10.67 9.57 8.77
N LEU A 100 -10.64 8.46 9.50
CA LEU A 100 -9.40 7.72 9.77
C LEU A 100 -8.77 7.18 8.47
N PHE A 101 -9.57 6.66 7.53
CA PHE A 101 -9.08 6.25 6.21
C PHE A 101 -8.35 7.37 5.49
N SER A 102 -8.99 8.54 5.44
CA SER A 102 -8.44 9.69 4.73
C SER A 102 -7.12 10.12 5.33
N VAL A 103 -7.05 10.26 6.65
CA VAL A 103 -5.84 10.67 7.36
C VAL A 103 -4.71 9.67 7.18
N PHE A 104 -4.96 8.38 7.42
CA PHE A 104 -3.91 7.37 7.37
C PHE A 104 -3.44 7.09 5.94
N LEU A 105 -4.33 7.20 4.95
CA LEU A 105 -3.97 7.08 3.56
C LEU A 105 -3.07 8.24 3.11
N VAL A 106 -3.39 9.47 3.49
CA VAL A 106 -2.55 10.66 3.21
C VAL A 106 -1.18 10.53 3.87
N VAL A 107 -1.13 10.16 5.15
CA VAL A 107 0.15 9.95 5.87
C VAL A 107 0.99 8.88 5.17
N THR A 108 0.39 7.75 4.83
CA THR A 108 1.07 6.67 4.11
C THR A 108 1.58 7.12 2.74
N ALA A 109 0.75 7.81 1.97
CA ALA A 109 1.07 8.28 0.63
C ALA A 109 2.23 9.28 0.65
N VAL A 110 2.19 10.28 1.52
CA VAL A 110 3.27 11.27 1.66
C VAL A 110 4.57 10.59 2.08
N ALA A 111 4.52 9.68 3.03
CA ALA A 111 5.70 8.94 3.48
C ALA A 111 6.30 8.05 2.37
N LEU A 112 5.45 7.42 1.55
CA LEU A 112 5.88 6.65 0.37
C LEU A 112 6.48 7.55 -0.72
N ILE A 113 5.97 8.76 -0.92
CA ILE A 113 6.57 9.74 -1.83
C ILE A 113 7.98 10.11 -1.37
N VAL A 114 8.15 10.45 -0.09
CA VAL A 114 9.47 10.78 0.47
C VAL A 114 10.44 9.61 0.33
N ALA A 115 10.02 8.40 0.68
CA ALA A 115 10.81 7.19 0.51
C ALA A 115 11.12 6.93 -0.97
N GLY A 116 10.14 7.08 -1.86
CA GLY A 116 10.28 6.87 -3.29
C GLY A 116 11.25 7.82 -3.95
N ILE A 117 11.24 9.10 -3.58
CA ILE A 117 12.24 10.09 -4.06
C ILE A 117 13.64 9.70 -3.62
N ALA A 118 13.82 9.30 -2.36
CA ALA A 118 15.11 8.87 -1.83
C ALA A 118 15.61 7.60 -2.54
N LEU A 119 14.74 6.62 -2.77
CA LEU A 119 15.06 5.37 -3.46
C LEU A 119 15.32 5.56 -4.95
N ALA A 120 14.60 6.46 -5.61
CA ALA A 120 14.83 6.78 -7.02
C ALA A 120 16.26 7.31 -7.28
N ARG A 121 16.88 7.94 -6.28
CA ARG A 121 18.26 8.46 -6.35
C ARG A 121 19.33 7.39 -6.07
N THR A 122 19.00 6.38 -5.28
CA THR A 122 19.97 5.39 -4.78
C THR A 122 19.84 4.03 -5.45
N TRP A 123 18.66 3.66 -5.89
CA TRP A 123 18.38 2.39 -6.53
C TRP A 123 18.54 2.47 -8.05
N ARG A 124 18.90 1.35 -8.67
CA ARG A 124 18.98 1.20 -10.13
C ARG A 124 17.82 0.36 -10.64
N GLY A 125 17.38 0.61 -11.90
CA GLY A 125 16.30 -0.13 -12.56
C GLY A 125 14.90 0.46 -12.31
N THR A 126 13.93 -0.07 -13.05
CA THR A 126 12.53 0.46 -13.11
C THR A 126 11.79 0.41 -11.77
N GLY A 127 12.05 -0.61 -10.95
CA GLY A 127 11.40 -0.77 -9.64
C GLY A 127 11.68 0.35 -8.63
N ARG A 128 12.67 1.23 -8.89
CA ARG A 128 13.00 2.37 -8.01
C ARG A 128 11.89 3.40 -7.89
N PHE A 129 11.04 3.52 -8.90
CA PHE A 129 9.95 4.50 -8.92
C PHE A 129 8.63 3.97 -8.34
N LEU A 130 8.54 2.67 -8.05
CA LEU A 130 7.28 2.08 -7.59
C LEU A 130 6.81 2.60 -6.23
N PRO A 131 7.66 2.80 -5.20
CA PRO A 131 7.20 3.41 -3.95
C PRO A 131 6.66 4.83 -4.18
N LEU A 132 7.30 5.60 -5.07
CA LEU A 132 6.83 6.93 -5.46
C LEU A 132 5.45 6.84 -6.13
N LEU A 133 5.26 5.92 -7.06
CA LEU A 133 3.99 5.71 -7.75
C LEU A 133 2.89 5.28 -6.78
N CYS A 134 3.18 4.33 -5.87
CA CYS A 134 2.24 3.88 -4.84
C CYS A 134 1.82 5.02 -3.88
N GLY A 135 2.67 6.03 -3.68
CA GLY A 135 2.34 7.21 -2.87
C GLY A 135 1.59 8.29 -3.67
N VAL A 136 2.03 8.61 -4.88
CA VAL A 136 1.42 9.69 -5.70
C VAL A 136 0.02 9.29 -6.17
N TRP A 137 -0.15 8.02 -6.59
CA TRP A 137 -1.40 7.55 -7.17
C TRP A 137 -2.63 7.83 -6.28
N PRO A 138 -2.69 7.40 -5.01
CA PRO A 138 -3.88 7.63 -4.18
C PRO A 138 -4.16 9.11 -3.95
N LEU A 139 -3.14 9.96 -3.82
CA LEU A 139 -3.34 11.41 -3.65
C LEU A 139 -3.92 12.07 -4.90
N ALA A 140 -3.54 11.60 -6.08
CA ALA A 140 -4.05 12.12 -7.34
C ALA A 140 -5.48 11.64 -7.63
N THR A 141 -5.82 10.40 -7.23
CA THR A 141 -7.06 9.75 -7.66
C THR A 141 -8.22 9.89 -6.67
N ILE A 142 -7.95 10.01 -5.37
CA ILE A 142 -9.02 10.15 -4.36
C ILE A 142 -9.85 11.42 -4.60
N PRO A 143 -9.26 12.62 -4.73
CA PRO A 143 -10.03 13.83 -5.01
C PRO A 143 -10.72 13.78 -6.38
N ALA A 144 -10.03 13.26 -7.39
CA ALA A 144 -10.60 13.12 -8.74
C ALA A 144 -11.77 12.13 -8.75
N GLY A 145 -11.65 11.02 -8.03
CA GLY A 145 -12.72 10.03 -7.91
C GLY A 145 -13.97 10.60 -7.23
N ALA A 146 -13.79 11.33 -6.15
CA ALA A 146 -14.89 11.99 -5.46
C ALA A 146 -15.65 13.00 -6.34
N ALA A 147 -14.94 13.63 -7.30
CA ALA A 147 -15.55 14.58 -8.24
C ALA A 147 -16.22 13.91 -9.46
N LEU A 148 -15.79 12.69 -9.84
CA LEU A 148 -16.21 12.01 -11.06
C LEU A 148 -17.18 10.84 -10.82
N GLY A 149 -17.43 10.47 -9.56
CA GLY A 149 -18.33 9.39 -9.16
C GLY A 149 -17.64 8.07 -8.84
N ASP A 150 -18.46 7.08 -8.44
CA ASP A 150 -17.97 5.83 -7.85
C ASP A 150 -17.12 4.98 -8.78
N LEU A 151 -17.51 4.84 -10.05
CA LEU A 151 -16.78 4.02 -11.00
C LEU A 151 -15.31 4.47 -11.21
N PRO A 152 -15.01 5.75 -11.45
CA PRO A 152 -13.64 6.24 -11.52
C PRO A 152 -12.90 6.11 -10.18
N HIS A 153 -13.58 6.36 -9.06
CA HIS A 153 -12.99 6.26 -7.74
C HIS A 153 -12.49 4.85 -7.43
N PHE A 154 -13.37 3.86 -7.54
CA PHE A 154 -13.02 2.47 -7.26
C PHE A 154 -12.10 1.86 -8.32
N GLY A 155 -12.23 2.28 -9.58
CA GLY A 155 -11.28 1.95 -10.63
C GLY A 155 -9.86 2.41 -10.31
N ALA A 156 -9.72 3.61 -9.74
CA ALA A 156 -8.44 4.13 -9.29
C ALA A 156 -7.83 3.31 -8.12
N ILE A 157 -8.67 2.83 -7.19
CA ILE A 157 -8.25 1.92 -6.12
C ILE A 157 -7.76 0.59 -6.70
N ALA A 158 -8.45 0.04 -7.70
CA ALA A 158 -8.03 -1.17 -8.39
C ALA A 158 -6.62 -1.01 -9.01
N VAL A 159 -6.39 0.09 -9.72
CA VAL A 159 -5.06 0.39 -10.31
C VAL A 159 -4.01 0.59 -9.23
N TRP A 160 -4.34 1.20 -8.10
CA TRP A 160 -3.43 1.31 -6.96
C TRP A 160 -2.99 -0.06 -6.43
N GLY A 161 -3.92 -1.00 -6.31
CA GLY A 161 -3.61 -2.39 -5.97
C GLY A 161 -2.64 -3.03 -6.97
N LEU A 162 -2.82 -2.80 -8.28
CA LEU A 162 -1.90 -3.29 -9.31
C LEU A 162 -0.50 -2.65 -9.21
N CYS A 163 -0.38 -1.40 -8.78
CA CYS A 163 0.92 -0.79 -8.50
C CYS A 163 1.69 -1.55 -7.40
N TRP A 164 0.99 -2.02 -6.36
CA TRP A 164 1.57 -2.85 -5.31
C TRP A 164 1.97 -4.24 -5.81
N VAL A 165 1.18 -4.85 -6.69
CA VAL A 165 1.55 -6.12 -7.34
C VAL A 165 2.84 -5.94 -8.15
N ALA A 166 2.91 -4.90 -8.98
CA ALA A 166 4.11 -4.58 -9.76
C ALA A 166 5.33 -4.34 -8.85
N PHE A 167 5.13 -3.64 -7.72
CA PHE A 167 6.16 -3.42 -6.71
C PHE A 167 6.69 -4.76 -6.16
N GLY A 168 5.81 -5.66 -5.73
CA GLY A 168 6.20 -6.97 -5.20
C GLY A 168 6.92 -7.86 -6.23
N VAL A 169 6.49 -7.83 -7.49
CA VAL A 169 7.11 -8.62 -8.58
C VAL A 169 8.50 -8.07 -8.94
N LEU A 170 8.61 -6.76 -9.18
CA LEU A 170 9.85 -6.15 -9.69
C LEU A 170 10.94 -5.98 -8.61
N THR A 171 10.57 -6.07 -7.33
CA THR A 171 11.55 -6.03 -6.23
C THR A 171 12.03 -7.42 -5.79
N ARG A 172 11.43 -8.50 -6.29
CA ARG A 172 11.89 -9.89 -6.05
C ARG A 172 13.27 -10.20 -6.61
N SER A 173 13.58 -9.62 -7.74
CA SER A 173 14.79 -9.97 -8.53
C SER A 173 16.08 -9.29 -8.04
N ARG A 174 16.07 -8.77 -6.83
CA ARG A 174 17.21 -8.06 -6.22
C ARG A 174 17.48 -8.56 -4.79
#